data_08aebfe9846498fac4dcedcae877c06a
#
_entry.id   08aebfe9846498fac4dcedcae877c06a
#
_cell.length_a   1.000
_cell.length_b   1.000
_cell.length_c   1.000
_cell.angle_alpha   90.00
_cell.angle_beta   90.00
_cell.angle_gamma   90.00
#
_symmetry.space_group_name_H-M   'P 1'
#
loop_
_entity.id
_entity.type
_entity.pdbx_description
1 polymer ?
#
loop_
_entity_poly.entity_id
_entity_poly.type
_entity_poly.pdbx_seq_one_letter_code
_entity_poly.pdbx_strand_id
1 'polypeptide(L)'
;MALGADGRFYSVRFFERGFVIPFVAGKVFVLGRKNLNSGIYVELGGQFIQHKVSIHAIGDNVPYLSKPYLKGYDRLTNGFGLVQGFGYRYFGNNRLTNFCIGAEFSQNFTRCRRDLNFDTGVKDGASRLDLLAGLRFGWTFPIYRSAPDEEYY
;
A
#
# COMPACT_ATOMS: atom_id res chain seq x y z
N MET A 1 -20.60 0.34 19.68
CA MET A 1 -21.24 -0.84 20.30
C MET A 1 -22.38 -1.31 19.40
N ALA A 2 -22.57 -2.61 19.29
CA ALA A 2 -23.61 -3.23 18.49
C ALA A 2 -24.51 -4.08 19.41
N LEU A 3 -25.83 -4.06 19.20
CA LEU A 3 -26.77 -4.85 19.98
C LEU A 3 -26.82 -6.26 19.41
N GLY A 4 -26.54 -7.27 20.23
CA GLY A 4 -26.66 -8.68 19.84
C GLY A 4 -28.11 -9.17 19.85
N ALA A 5 -28.32 -10.34 19.25
CA ALA A 5 -29.63 -11.01 19.26
C ALA A 5 -30.08 -11.40 20.66
N ASP A 6 -29.18 -11.48 21.60
CA ASP A 6 -29.38 -11.75 23.03
C ASP A 6 -29.68 -10.50 23.88
N GLY A 7 -29.83 -9.33 23.25
CA GLY A 7 -30.05 -8.06 23.92
C GLY A 7 -28.80 -7.46 24.60
N ARG A 8 -27.62 -8.05 24.42
CA ARG A 8 -26.36 -7.54 24.99
C ARG A 8 -25.64 -6.64 24.01
N PHE A 9 -24.86 -5.69 24.54
CA PHE A 9 -24.02 -4.80 23.75
C PHE A 9 -22.64 -5.43 23.52
N TYR A 10 -22.24 -5.52 22.25
CA TYR A 10 -20.93 -6.01 21.82
C TYR A 10 -20.04 -4.88 21.34
N SER A 11 -18.76 -4.97 21.64
CA SER A 11 -17.77 -4.04 21.09
C SER A 11 -17.52 -4.34 19.61
N VAL A 12 -17.55 -3.31 18.78
CA VAL A 12 -17.27 -3.39 17.34
C VAL A 12 -15.96 -2.68 17.08
N ARG A 13 -15.06 -3.34 16.37
CA ARG A 13 -13.78 -2.77 15.92
C ARG A 13 -13.83 -2.56 14.41
N PHE A 14 -13.35 -1.41 13.99
CA PHE A 14 -13.23 -1.03 12.59
C PHE A 14 -11.75 -1.02 12.23
N PHE A 15 -11.42 -1.67 11.12
CA PHE A 15 -10.06 -1.68 10.57
C PHE A 15 -10.15 -1.31 9.09
N GLU A 16 -9.29 -0.41 8.66
CA GLU A 16 -9.09 -0.22 7.24
C GLU A 16 -8.15 -1.29 6.72
N ARG A 17 -8.54 -1.99 5.65
CA ARG A 17 -7.75 -3.01 4.98
C ARG A 17 -7.73 -2.74 3.49
N GLY A 18 -6.54 -2.77 2.92
CA GLY A 18 -6.36 -2.53 1.50
C GLY A 18 -5.02 -3.02 1.00
N PHE A 19 -4.80 -2.79 -0.27
CA PHE A 19 -3.53 -3.00 -0.91
C PHE A 19 -3.29 -1.91 -1.96
N VAL A 20 -2.03 -1.70 -2.28
CA VAL A 20 -1.56 -0.77 -3.29
C VAL A 20 -0.63 -1.53 -4.24
N ILE A 21 -0.78 -1.32 -5.54
CA ILE A 21 0.09 -1.87 -6.57
C ILE A 21 0.70 -0.69 -7.33
N PRO A 22 1.92 -0.27 -7.00
CA PRO A 22 2.61 0.81 -7.70
C PRO A 22 3.37 0.28 -8.92
N PHE A 23 3.40 1.10 -9.98
CA PHE A 23 4.27 0.95 -11.14
C PHE A 23 5.06 2.25 -11.25
N VAL A 24 6.35 2.21 -10.90
CA VAL A 24 7.20 3.38 -10.84
C VAL A 24 8.44 3.21 -11.71
N ALA A 25 8.85 4.30 -12.33
CA ALA A 25 10.13 4.43 -12.99
C ALA A 25 10.90 5.59 -12.35
N GLY A 26 12.21 5.45 -12.24
CA GLY A 26 13.00 6.46 -11.57
C GLY A 26 14.41 6.54 -12.10
N LYS A 27 15.09 7.60 -11.68
CA LYS A 27 16.49 7.85 -12.01
C LYS A 27 17.28 8.15 -10.73
N VAL A 28 18.51 7.64 -10.68
CA VAL A 28 19.48 7.97 -9.64
C VAL A 28 20.39 9.06 -10.17
N PHE A 29 20.49 10.14 -9.43
CA PHE A 29 21.42 11.25 -9.67
C PHE A 29 22.65 11.04 -8.79
N VAL A 30 23.75 10.72 -9.40
CA VAL A 30 25.01 10.42 -8.69
C VAL A 30 25.57 11.67 -8.00
N LEU A 31 25.78 11.57 -6.70
CA LEU A 31 26.41 12.62 -5.89
C LEU A 31 27.86 12.22 -5.54
N GLY A 32 28.77 12.39 -6.44
CA GLY A 32 30.21 12.21 -6.12
C GLY A 32 30.97 11.34 -7.10
N ARG A 33 32.28 11.56 -7.16
CA ARG A 33 33.16 10.85 -8.09
C ARG A 33 33.60 9.46 -7.61
N LYS A 34 33.50 9.17 -6.31
CA LYS A 34 34.01 7.92 -5.74
C LYS A 34 33.06 6.74 -5.84
N ASN A 35 31.74 6.98 -5.94
CA ASN A 35 30.75 5.91 -6.02
C ASN A 35 29.65 6.28 -7.00
N LEU A 36 29.78 5.80 -8.24
CA LEU A 36 28.91 6.12 -9.37
C LEU A 36 27.50 5.51 -9.25
N ASN A 37 27.28 4.62 -8.29
CA ASN A 37 25.99 3.93 -8.11
C ASN A 37 25.18 4.50 -6.93
N SER A 38 25.77 5.41 -6.14
CA SER A 38 25.11 6.03 -5.00
C SER A 38 24.66 7.44 -5.32
N GLY A 39 23.49 7.83 -4.87
CA GLY A 39 22.98 9.15 -5.13
C GLY A 39 21.52 9.35 -4.72
N ILE A 40 21.03 10.53 -5.02
CA ILE A 40 19.60 10.83 -4.85
C ILE A 40 18.82 10.13 -5.96
N TYR A 41 17.77 9.41 -5.59
CA TYR A 41 16.83 8.88 -6.56
C TYR A 41 15.52 9.67 -6.54
N VAL A 42 14.95 9.79 -7.72
CA VAL A 42 13.60 10.35 -7.91
C VAL A 42 12.82 9.33 -8.73
N GLU A 43 11.62 9.01 -8.27
CA GLU A 43 10.71 8.05 -8.90
C GLU A 43 9.37 8.72 -9.17
N LEU A 44 8.77 8.39 -10.30
CA LEU A 44 7.42 8.80 -10.67
C LEU A 44 6.70 7.64 -11.31
N GLY A 45 5.39 7.52 -11.04
CA GLY A 45 4.62 6.45 -11.64
C GLY A 45 3.13 6.54 -11.36
N GLY A 46 2.45 5.48 -11.74
CA GLY A 46 1.05 5.26 -11.44
C GLY A 46 0.88 4.15 -10.43
N GLN A 47 -0.25 4.14 -9.74
CA GLN A 47 -0.60 3.05 -8.86
C GLN A 47 -2.10 2.74 -8.90
N PHE A 48 -2.42 1.50 -8.61
CA PHE A 48 -3.77 1.08 -8.29
C PHE A 48 -3.90 0.91 -6.78
N ILE A 49 -4.98 1.43 -6.20
CA ILE A 49 -5.29 1.29 -4.78
C ILE A 49 -6.67 0.68 -4.61
N GLN A 50 -6.80 -0.20 -3.64
CA GLN A 50 -8.09 -0.71 -3.18
C GLN A 50 -8.07 -0.84 -1.66
N HIS A 51 -9.10 -0.30 -1.02
CA HIS A 51 -9.29 -0.41 0.42
C HIS A 51 -10.75 -0.57 0.80
N LYS A 52 -10.99 -1.07 1.98
CA LYS A 52 -12.33 -1.23 2.56
C LYS A 52 -12.28 -1.18 4.08
N VAL A 53 -13.40 -0.84 4.69
CA VAL A 53 -13.60 -0.94 6.13
C VAL A 53 -13.93 -2.39 6.48
N SER A 54 -13.10 -3.01 7.30
CA SER A 54 -13.34 -4.34 7.86
C SER A 54 -13.93 -4.18 9.26
N ILE A 55 -15.14 -4.70 9.46
CA ILE A 55 -15.89 -4.59 10.70
C ILE A 55 -15.81 -5.92 11.42
N HIS A 56 -15.35 -5.91 12.65
CA HIS A 56 -15.26 -7.08 13.51
C HIS A 56 -16.03 -6.85 14.80
N ALA A 57 -17.11 -7.60 15.00
CA ALA A 57 -17.77 -7.69 16.30
C ALA A 57 -16.98 -8.66 17.19
N ILE A 58 -16.80 -8.32 18.45
CA ILE A 58 -16.26 -9.23 19.45
C ILE A 58 -17.45 -10.05 19.99
N GLY A 59 -17.69 -11.22 19.39
CA GLY A 59 -18.80 -12.11 19.67
C GLY A 59 -19.62 -12.46 18.42
N ASP A 60 -19.97 -13.73 18.26
CA ASP A 60 -20.64 -14.23 17.05
C ASP A 60 -22.16 -13.95 16.99
N ASN A 61 -22.69 -13.23 17.99
CA ASN A 61 -24.14 -13.11 18.18
C ASN A 61 -24.74 -11.78 17.69
N VAL A 62 -24.15 -11.18 16.62
CA VAL A 62 -24.62 -9.94 16.01
C VAL A 62 -25.07 -10.21 14.57
N PRO A 63 -26.35 -10.59 14.32
CA PRO A 63 -26.81 -11.08 13.02
C PRO A 63 -26.63 -10.09 11.87
N TYR A 64 -26.82 -8.79 12.12
CA TYR A 64 -26.66 -7.75 11.10
C TYR A 64 -25.20 -7.43 10.76
N LEU A 65 -24.22 -7.99 11.49
CA LEU A 65 -22.80 -7.97 11.13
C LEU A 65 -22.35 -9.32 10.52
N SER A 66 -23.28 -10.14 10.05
CA SER A 66 -22.95 -11.35 9.30
C SER A 66 -22.42 -11.02 7.91
N LYS A 67 -21.65 -11.94 7.32
CA LYS A 67 -20.94 -11.73 6.05
C LYS A 67 -21.76 -11.12 4.90
N PRO A 68 -23.04 -11.51 4.65
CA PRO A 68 -23.82 -10.90 3.57
C PRO A 68 -24.12 -9.42 3.81
N TYR A 69 -24.38 -9.02 5.06
CA TYR A 69 -24.69 -7.63 5.40
C TYR A 69 -23.47 -6.72 5.49
N LEU A 70 -22.29 -7.28 5.81
CA LEU A 70 -21.04 -6.51 5.87
C LEU A 70 -20.70 -5.80 4.56
N LYS A 71 -21.14 -6.34 3.41
CA LYS A 71 -20.93 -5.69 2.11
C LYS A 71 -21.60 -4.31 1.99
N GLY A 72 -22.68 -4.06 2.71
CA GLY A 72 -23.35 -2.76 2.74
C GLY A 72 -22.65 -1.72 3.62
N TYR A 73 -21.77 -2.16 4.52
CA TYR A 73 -21.06 -1.30 5.46
C TYR A 73 -19.57 -1.15 5.14
N ASP A 74 -18.98 -2.02 4.30
CA ASP A 74 -17.53 -2.13 4.12
C ASP A 74 -16.93 -1.01 3.24
N ARG A 75 -17.77 -0.22 2.56
CA ARG A 75 -17.37 0.92 1.72
C ARG A 75 -16.18 0.59 0.81
N LEU A 76 -16.23 -0.55 0.14
CA LEU A 76 -15.16 -0.95 -0.78
C LEU A 76 -14.87 0.15 -1.80
N THR A 77 -13.66 0.68 -1.76
CA THR A 77 -13.22 1.80 -2.59
C THR A 77 -11.99 1.36 -3.38
N ASN A 78 -11.93 1.72 -4.64
CA ASN A 78 -10.73 1.56 -5.45
C ASN A 78 -10.55 2.70 -6.45
N GLY A 79 -9.34 2.82 -6.98
CA GLY A 79 -9.01 3.84 -7.94
C GLY A 79 -7.57 3.76 -8.41
N PHE A 80 -7.22 4.74 -9.25
CA PHE A 80 -5.87 4.92 -9.75
C PHE A 80 -5.31 6.26 -9.24
N GLY A 81 -4.00 6.32 -9.12
CA GLY A 81 -3.32 7.51 -8.68
C GLY A 81 -1.92 7.65 -9.24
N LEU A 82 -1.34 8.82 -8.95
CA LEU A 82 0.06 9.11 -9.19
C LEU A 82 0.85 8.89 -7.92
N VAL A 83 2.03 8.31 -8.06
CA VAL A 83 2.98 8.11 -6.99
C VAL A 83 4.30 8.78 -7.32
N GLN A 84 4.86 9.46 -6.35
CA GLN A 84 6.10 10.22 -6.43
C GLN A 84 6.97 9.77 -5.27
N GLY A 85 8.24 9.46 -5.57
CA GLY A 85 9.20 9.03 -4.58
C GLY A 85 10.51 9.79 -4.72
N PHE A 86 11.15 10.07 -3.61
CA PHE A 86 12.48 10.62 -3.60
C PHE A 86 13.25 10.11 -2.37
N GLY A 87 14.55 10.02 -2.51
CA GLY A 87 15.38 9.56 -1.41
C GLY A 87 16.83 9.40 -1.80
N TYR A 88 17.56 8.70 -0.96
CA TYR A 88 18.96 8.41 -1.15
C TYR A 88 19.19 6.91 -1.26
N ARG A 89 19.93 6.51 -2.29
CA ARG A 89 20.38 5.14 -2.50
C ARG A 89 21.89 5.06 -2.33
N TYR A 90 22.32 4.17 -1.47
CA TYR A 90 23.72 3.90 -1.19
C TYR A 90 24.10 2.50 -1.63
N PHE A 91 25.15 2.40 -2.46
CA PHE A 91 25.80 1.14 -2.80
C PHE A 91 27.23 1.16 -2.27
N GLY A 92 27.47 0.34 -1.26
CA GLY A 92 28.80 0.22 -0.66
C GLY A 92 29.76 -0.60 -1.53
N ASN A 93 31.05 -0.36 -1.37
CA ASN A 93 32.10 -1.16 -2.02
C ASN A 93 32.08 -2.62 -1.52
N ASN A 94 31.62 -2.84 -0.31
CA ASN A 94 31.39 -4.16 0.27
C ASN A 94 30.00 -4.65 -0.14
N ARG A 95 29.84 -5.25 -1.24
CA ARG A 95 28.61 -5.81 -1.86
C ARG A 95 27.38 -6.08 -0.94
N LEU A 96 27.56 -6.09 0.39
CA LEU A 96 26.53 -6.30 1.41
C LEU A 96 25.89 -5.01 1.94
N THR A 97 26.49 -3.84 1.76
CA THR A 97 26.04 -2.58 2.34
C THR A 97 25.30 -1.72 1.30
N ASN A 98 24.21 -2.24 0.79
CA ASN A 98 23.39 -1.54 -0.19
C ASN A 98 22.03 -1.23 0.42
N PHE A 99 21.72 0.01 0.65
CA PHE A 99 20.45 0.41 1.23
C PHE A 99 19.87 1.64 0.51
N CYS A 100 18.57 1.79 0.63
CA CYS A 100 17.90 3.02 0.22
C CYS A 100 16.98 3.50 1.35
N ILE A 101 16.89 4.80 1.49
CA ILE A 101 15.97 5.50 2.38
C ILE A 101 15.31 6.62 1.60
N GLY A 102 14.01 6.79 1.78
CA GLY A 102 13.28 7.82 1.08
C GLY A 102 11.89 8.04 1.59
N ALA A 103 11.21 8.99 0.97
CA ALA A 103 9.81 9.29 1.19
C ALA A 103 9.02 9.05 -0.11
N GLU A 104 7.80 8.61 0.05
CA GLU A 104 6.85 8.38 -1.03
C GLU A 104 5.58 9.16 -0.73
N PHE A 105 5.03 9.76 -1.76
CA PHE A 105 3.77 10.49 -1.72
C PHE A 105 2.90 10.06 -2.88
N SER A 106 1.62 9.82 -2.64
CA SER A 106 0.70 9.49 -3.71
C SER A 106 -0.64 10.20 -3.60
N GLN A 107 -1.22 10.47 -4.76
CA GLN A 107 -2.50 11.14 -4.96
C GLN A 107 -3.40 10.20 -5.75
N ASN A 108 -4.44 9.66 -5.11
CA ASN A 108 -5.28 8.62 -5.69
C ASN A 108 -6.70 9.13 -5.88
N PHE A 109 -7.21 8.96 -7.10
CA PHE A 109 -8.59 9.25 -7.44
C PHE A 109 -9.40 7.97 -7.26
N THR A 110 -10.18 7.92 -6.20
CA THR A 110 -10.89 6.71 -5.78
C THR A 110 -12.40 6.91 -5.85
N ARG A 111 -13.11 5.80 -5.97
CA ARG A 111 -14.58 5.77 -5.96
C ARG A 111 -15.07 4.53 -5.24
N CYS A 112 -16.15 4.70 -4.46
CA CYS A 112 -16.84 3.57 -3.85
C CYS A 112 -17.45 2.66 -4.93
N ARG A 113 -17.30 1.35 -4.75
CA ARG A 113 -17.79 0.31 -5.69
C ARG A 113 -19.03 -0.41 -5.19
N ARG A 114 -19.57 0.00 -4.04
CA ARG A 114 -20.82 -0.58 -3.53
C ARG A 114 -22.03 0.12 -4.12
N ASP A 115 -23.02 -0.69 -4.49
CA ASP A 115 -24.27 -0.18 -5.08
C ASP A 115 -25.17 0.48 -4.04
N LEU A 116 -25.06 0.04 -2.79
CA LEU A 116 -25.82 0.59 -1.67
C LEU A 116 -24.92 0.69 -0.46
N ASN A 117 -24.97 1.83 0.20
CA ASN A 117 -24.36 2.04 1.49
C ASN A 117 -25.49 2.01 2.55
N PHE A 118 -25.44 1.06 3.45
CA PHE A 118 -26.50 0.88 4.45
C PHE A 118 -26.56 2.01 5.47
N ASP A 119 -25.45 2.76 5.68
CA ASP A 119 -25.44 3.91 6.57
C ASP A 119 -26.28 5.09 6.01
N THR A 120 -26.28 5.25 4.68
CA THR A 120 -26.92 6.42 4.03
C THR A 120 -28.15 6.02 3.22
N GLY A 121 -28.36 4.75 2.96
CA GLY A 121 -29.46 4.24 2.13
C GLY A 121 -29.32 4.56 0.64
N VAL A 122 -28.19 5.13 0.21
CA VAL A 122 -27.94 5.54 -1.19
C VAL A 122 -26.59 5.06 -1.68
N LYS A 123 -26.43 5.05 -3.01
CA LYS A 123 -25.16 4.75 -3.66
C LYS A 123 -24.21 5.93 -3.50
N ASP A 124 -23.03 5.66 -2.95
CA ASP A 124 -21.94 6.64 -2.89
C ASP A 124 -21.12 6.60 -4.21
N GLY A 125 -21.50 7.42 -5.15
CA GLY A 125 -20.82 7.51 -6.46
C GLY A 125 -19.78 8.62 -6.56
N ALA A 126 -19.53 9.38 -5.49
CA ALA A 126 -18.60 10.49 -5.48
C ALA A 126 -17.16 10.03 -5.70
N SER A 127 -16.44 10.77 -6.53
CA SER A 127 -14.98 10.62 -6.66
C SER A 127 -14.32 11.31 -5.47
N ARG A 128 -13.32 10.65 -4.90
CA ARG A 128 -12.56 11.16 -3.76
C ARG A 128 -11.08 11.22 -4.10
N LEU A 129 -10.37 12.12 -3.44
CA LEU A 129 -8.92 12.22 -3.51
C LEU A 129 -8.34 11.65 -2.22
N ASP A 130 -7.67 10.52 -2.33
CA ASP A 130 -6.97 9.87 -1.22
C ASP A 130 -5.49 10.18 -1.31
N LEU A 131 -4.97 10.84 -0.28
CA LEU A 131 -3.56 11.19 -0.18
C LEU A 131 -2.86 10.20 0.76
N LEU A 132 -1.77 9.62 0.29
CA LEU A 132 -0.92 8.74 1.09
C LEU A 132 0.49 9.30 1.13
N ALA A 133 1.09 9.26 2.31
CA ALA A 133 2.50 9.58 2.52
C ALA A 133 3.16 8.47 3.33
N GLY A 134 4.37 8.10 2.97
CA GLY A 134 5.10 7.03 3.62
C GLY A 134 6.61 7.21 3.59
N LEU A 135 7.29 6.49 4.47
CA LEU A 135 8.72 6.32 4.45
C LEU A 135 9.06 4.96 3.87
N ARG A 136 10.05 4.93 2.99
CA ARG A 136 10.57 3.71 2.38
C ARG A 136 11.96 3.45 2.90
N PHE A 137 12.17 2.25 3.42
CA PHE A 137 13.48 1.73 3.74
C PHE A 137 13.69 0.40 3.02
N GLY A 138 14.78 0.27 2.30
CA GLY A 138 15.11 -0.92 1.54
C GLY A 138 16.56 -1.33 1.72
N TRP A 139 16.80 -2.64 1.77
CA TRP A 139 18.12 -3.23 1.76
C TRP A 139 18.25 -4.16 0.56
N THR A 140 19.34 -4.03 -0.21
CA THR A 140 19.55 -4.81 -1.42
C THR A 140 20.70 -5.77 -1.21
N PHE A 141 20.41 -7.07 -1.30
CA PHE A 141 21.42 -8.11 -1.26
C PHE A 141 21.69 -8.64 -2.68
N PRO A 142 22.88 -8.44 -3.24
CA PRO A 142 23.21 -9.00 -4.53
C PRO A 142 23.45 -10.51 -4.41
N ILE A 143 22.74 -11.29 -5.21
CA ILE A 143 22.93 -12.72 -5.33
C ILE A 143 23.74 -12.98 -6.59
N TYR A 144 24.96 -13.41 -6.44
CA TYR A 144 25.84 -13.78 -7.56
C TYR A 144 25.74 -15.30 -7.80
N ARG A 145 25.48 -15.67 -9.03
CA ARG A 145 25.68 -17.03 -9.48
C ARG A 145 27.10 -17.11 -10.01
N SER A 146 27.95 -17.95 -9.40
CA SER A 146 29.28 -18.26 -9.94
C SER A 146 29.10 -18.92 -11.30
N ALA A 147 29.62 -18.32 -12.36
CA ALA A 147 29.77 -19.04 -13.62
C ALA A 147 30.84 -20.13 -13.42
N PRO A 148 30.67 -21.35 -13.97
CA PRO A 148 31.77 -22.30 -13.97
C PRO A 148 32.93 -21.70 -14.73
N ASP A 149 34.14 -21.79 -14.17
CA ASP A 149 35.37 -21.44 -14.87
C ASP A 149 35.44 -22.27 -16.14
N GLU A 150 35.38 -21.62 -17.30
CA GLU A 150 35.73 -22.30 -18.58
C GLU A 150 37.25 -22.48 -18.57
N GLU A 151 37.68 -23.70 -18.23
CA GLU A 151 39.06 -24.11 -18.44
C GLU A 151 39.31 -24.20 -19.96
N TYR A 152 39.97 -23.20 -20.51
CA TYR A 152 40.56 -23.27 -21.85
C TYR A 152 41.83 -24.12 -21.78
N TYR A 153 41.77 -25.33 -22.34
CA TYR A 153 42.93 -26.15 -22.68
C TYR A 153 43.52 -25.76 -24.02
#